data_86ae6f87bcad4b8b4a63900d12126d12
#
_entry.id   86ae6f87bcad4b8b4a63900d12126d12
#
_cell.length_a   1.000
_cell.length_b   1.000
_cell.length_c   1.000
_cell.angle_alpha   90.00
_cell.angle_beta   90.00
_cell.angle_gamma   90.00
#
_symmetry.space_group_name_H-M   'P 1'
#
loop_
_entity.id
_entity.type
_entity.pdbx_description
1 polymer ?
#
loop_
_entity_poly.entity_id
_entity_poly.type
_entity_poly.pdbx_seq_one_letter_code
_entity_poly.pdbx_strand_id
1 'polypeptide(L)'
;MALNLLLENARTLGIESENGVGFYLGGYAVSIINNCRATGAFEGTSFQQELDDALLEAEKWAFPRLDLTLTTKALQHLVKTSGLSFKDAMASMKAAGPAFGVRSLLIATAPTLLDALYSTMNMASLGTNVYANVLTETAEKIFITLYFNTPVAREIRHYLLGLSGDGSFYMAQRQNLGLAPTTTTHLYSSADPLSSALSPSVLNQLPIQIAISRDTLKGVMPTANATEYALIQTLFEPYFNESVRPTVFKRQLLTQLAHRRRAQQSMSLVDLAKENNLSQTSFKRRLSEQGSSFNEIKTAFLAAEASLLLRAGGASFTSDDLETVSNQLGYGSLSAFSRAFKQWYGISPLKFRQLSSAAKP
;
A
#
# COMPACT_ATOMS: atom_id res chain seq x y z
N MET A 1 -25.65 -13.32 -15.86
CA MET A 1 -26.25 -13.05 -14.57
C MET A 1 -25.21 -12.61 -13.54
N ALA A 2 -24.16 -13.37 -13.26
CA ALA A 2 -23.10 -12.99 -12.31
C ALA A 2 -22.34 -11.70 -12.71
N LEU A 3 -22.06 -11.47 -13.99
CA LEU A 3 -21.37 -10.29 -14.49
C LEU A 3 -22.19 -8.99 -14.30
N ASN A 4 -23.53 -9.06 -14.53
CA ASN A 4 -24.42 -7.91 -14.32
C ASN A 4 -24.54 -7.57 -12.83
N LEU A 5 -24.55 -8.57 -11.95
CA LEU A 5 -24.57 -8.37 -10.51
C LEU A 5 -23.26 -7.74 -10.02
N LEU A 6 -22.12 -8.14 -10.58
CA LEU A 6 -20.82 -7.55 -10.31
C LEU A 6 -20.74 -6.08 -10.76
N LEU A 7 -21.32 -5.79 -11.94
CA LEU A 7 -21.37 -4.43 -12.48
C LEU A 7 -22.32 -3.52 -11.70
N GLU A 8 -23.47 -4.04 -11.27
CA GLU A 8 -24.42 -3.31 -10.45
C GLU A 8 -23.88 -3.01 -9.06
N ASN A 9 -23.29 -4.00 -8.41
CA ASN A 9 -22.60 -3.83 -7.13
C ASN A 9 -21.42 -2.87 -7.22
N ALA A 10 -20.64 -2.93 -8.31
CA ALA A 10 -19.55 -2.01 -8.54
C ALA A 10 -20.03 -0.57 -8.76
N ARG A 11 -21.17 -0.36 -9.43
CA ARG A 11 -21.78 0.99 -9.59
C ARG A 11 -22.24 1.57 -8.26
N THR A 12 -22.86 0.76 -7.41
CA THR A 12 -23.31 1.18 -6.07
C THR A 12 -22.14 1.53 -5.15
N LEU A 13 -21.02 0.81 -5.24
CA LEU A 13 -19.78 1.08 -4.49
C LEU A 13 -19.05 2.37 -4.89
N GLY A 14 -19.29 2.87 -6.12
CA GLY A 14 -18.48 3.96 -6.68
C GLY A 14 -18.79 5.34 -6.13
N ILE A 15 -19.99 5.60 -5.64
CA ILE A 15 -20.50 6.97 -5.52
C ILE A 15 -20.79 7.40 -4.08
N GLU A 16 -21.23 6.49 -3.20
CA GLU A 16 -21.78 6.90 -1.91
C GLU A 16 -20.88 6.68 -0.69
N SER A 17 -19.78 5.96 -0.79
CA SER A 17 -19.09 5.44 0.39
C SER A 17 -17.82 6.19 0.85
N GLU A 18 -17.36 7.21 0.15
CA GLU A 18 -16.13 7.92 0.54
C GLU A 18 -16.37 9.17 1.39
N ASN A 19 -17.57 9.72 1.38
CA ASN A 19 -17.91 10.88 2.22
C ASN A 19 -18.44 10.41 3.59
N GLY A 20 -17.57 10.37 4.59
CA GLY A 20 -17.95 10.13 5.98
C GLY A 20 -17.64 8.73 6.54
N VAL A 21 -17.05 7.84 5.76
CA VAL A 21 -16.62 6.52 6.24
C VAL A 21 -15.18 6.61 6.78
N GLY A 22 -14.95 6.02 7.95
CA GLY A 22 -13.61 5.86 8.55
C GLY A 22 -12.63 5.09 7.66
N PHE A 23 -11.43 4.83 8.15
CA PHE A 23 -10.44 4.03 7.43
C PHE A 23 -10.86 2.55 7.39
N TYR A 24 -10.67 1.90 6.24
CA TYR A 24 -11.04 0.50 6.02
C TYR A 24 -9.94 -0.29 5.27
N LEU A 25 -9.87 -1.58 5.57
CA LEU A 25 -9.10 -2.57 4.82
C LEU A 25 -10.04 -3.59 4.18
N GLY A 26 -9.71 -4.01 2.97
CA GLY A 26 -10.51 -4.96 2.22
C GLY A 26 -9.71 -6.12 1.63
N GLY A 27 -10.40 -6.89 0.79
CA GLY A 27 -9.81 -7.99 0.04
C GLY A 27 -9.24 -9.08 0.94
N TYR A 28 -7.94 -9.21 0.95
CA TYR A 28 -7.25 -10.28 1.69
C TYR A 28 -7.50 -10.25 3.20
N ALA A 29 -7.59 -9.07 3.84
CA ALA A 29 -7.87 -9.00 5.27
C ALA A 29 -9.23 -9.62 5.60
N VAL A 30 -10.25 -9.28 4.83
CA VAL A 30 -11.60 -9.84 4.99
C VAL A 30 -11.58 -11.36 4.80
N SER A 31 -10.90 -11.86 3.76
CA SER A 31 -10.83 -13.29 3.48
C SER A 31 -10.12 -14.09 4.58
N ILE A 32 -8.99 -13.58 5.10
CA ILE A 32 -8.27 -14.24 6.20
C ILE A 32 -9.14 -14.27 7.46
N ILE A 33 -9.72 -13.14 7.83
CA ILE A 33 -10.53 -13.04 9.03
C ILE A 33 -11.77 -13.95 8.92
N ASN A 34 -12.42 -13.97 7.75
CA ASN A 34 -13.58 -14.83 7.52
C ASN A 34 -13.23 -16.32 7.59
N ASN A 35 -12.09 -16.73 7.04
CA ASN A 35 -11.63 -18.11 7.16
C ASN A 35 -11.32 -18.50 8.61
N CYS A 36 -10.66 -17.61 9.36
CA CYS A 36 -10.39 -17.84 10.78
C CYS A 36 -11.68 -17.86 11.61
N ARG A 37 -12.68 -17.02 11.27
CA ARG A 37 -14.01 -17.07 11.86
C ARG A 37 -14.65 -18.45 11.70
N ALA A 38 -14.60 -19.01 10.50
CA ALA A 38 -15.19 -20.32 10.20
C ALA A 38 -14.57 -21.48 11.01
N THR A 39 -13.37 -21.27 11.57
CA THR A 39 -12.69 -22.25 12.48
C THR A 39 -12.94 -21.97 13.97
N GLY A 40 -13.82 -21.04 14.31
CA GLY A 40 -14.11 -20.67 15.69
C GLY A 40 -13.06 -19.76 16.36
N ALA A 41 -12.12 -19.20 15.60
CA ALA A 41 -10.99 -18.43 16.15
C ALA A 41 -11.41 -17.18 16.97
N PHE A 42 -12.62 -16.69 16.80
CA PHE A 42 -13.14 -15.51 17.50
C PHE A 42 -14.23 -15.79 18.53
N GLU A 43 -14.52 -17.08 18.77
CA GLU A 43 -15.54 -17.49 19.76
C GLU A 43 -15.21 -16.96 21.16
N GLY A 44 -16.22 -16.36 21.80
CA GLY A 44 -16.10 -15.79 23.14
C GLY A 44 -15.33 -14.46 23.23
N THR A 45 -14.90 -13.87 22.12
CA THR A 45 -14.33 -12.52 22.15
C THR A 45 -15.41 -11.45 22.34
N SER A 46 -15.07 -10.33 22.96
CA SER A 46 -16.00 -9.20 23.18
C SER A 46 -16.44 -8.48 21.90
N PHE A 47 -15.79 -8.75 20.77
CA PHE A 47 -16.10 -8.15 19.46
C PHE A 47 -16.64 -9.17 18.45
N GLN A 48 -16.90 -10.41 18.86
CA GLN A 48 -17.36 -11.47 17.95
C GLN A 48 -18.62 -11.06 17.16
N GLN A 49 -19.66 -10.59 17.84
CA GLN A 49 -20.91 -10.19 17.19
C GLN A 49 -20.69 -9.03 16.19
N GLU A 50 -19.92 -8.00 16.60
CA GLU A 50 -19.56 -6.88 15.72
C GLU A 50 -18.82 -7.36 14.46
N LEU A 51 -17.93 -8.36 14.61
CA LEU A 51 -17.18 -8.95 13.51
C LEU A 51 -18.06 -9.78 12.59
N ASP A 52 -18.95 -10.59 13.14
CA ASP A 52 -19.89 -11.42 12.38
C ASP A 52 -20.82 -10.57 11.52
N ASP A 53 -21.38 -9.51 12.08
CA ASP A 53 -22.27 -8.58 11.38
C ASP A 53 -21.49 -7.83 10.27
N ALA A 54 -20.29 -7.37 10.56
CA ALA A 54 -19.46 -6.66 9.60
C ALA A 54 -18.99 -7.56 8.44
N LEU A 55 -18.66 -8.82 8.70
CA LEU A 55 -18.30 -9.79 7.66
C LEU A 55 -19.48 -10.15 6.77
N LEU A 56 -20.68 -10.34 7.37
CA LEU A 56 -21.90 -10.61 6.62
C LEU A 56 -22.28 -9.42 5.71
N GLU A 57 -22.07 -8.20 6.18
CA GLU A 57 -22.22 -7.01 5.35
C GLU A 57 -21.18 -6.93 4.25
N ALA A 58 -19.90 -7.22 4.56
CA ALA A 58 -18.82 -7.20 3.61
C ALA A 58 -19.00 -8.19 2.44
N GLU A 59 -19.65 -9.33 2.67
CA GLU A 59 -19.95 -10.35 1.65
C GLU A 59 -20.88 -9.84 0.53
N LYS A 60 -21.67 -8.82 0.80
CA LYS A 60 -22.58 -8.21 -0.19
C LYS A 60 -21.85 -7.38 -1.24
N TRP A 61 -20.60 -7.05 -1.02
CA TRP A 61 -19.82 -6.12 -1.84
C TRP A 61 -18.86 -6.82 -2.79
N ALA A 62 -18.75 -6.32 -4.01
CA ALA A 62 -17.77 -6.80 -4.99
C ALA A 62 -16.30 -6.62 -4.51
N PHE A 63 -16.06 -5.62 -3.65
CA PHE A 63 -14.80 -5.37 -2.96
C PHE A 63 -15.05 -5.35 -1.45
N PRO A 64 -15.04 -6.52 -0.79
CA PRO A 64 -15.30 -6.63 0.64
C PRO A 64 -14.37 -5.73 1.46
N ARG A 65 -14.92 -5.07 2.50
CA ARG A 65 -14.20 -4.12 3.36
C ARG A 65 -14.57 -4.33 4.81
N LEU A 66 -13.60 -4.13 5.69
CA LEU A 66 -13.82 -4.06 7.13
C LEU A 66 -13.22 -2.76 7.66
N ASP A 67 -13.87 -2.19 8.66
CA ASP A 67 -13.32 -1.05 9.42
C ASP A 67 -11.91 -1.37 9.93
N LEU A 68 -11.02 -0.38 9.88
CA LEU A 68 -9.62 -0.57 10.27
C LEU A 68 -9.47 -0.94 11.74
N THR A 69 -10.32 -0.39 12.61
CA THR A 69 -10.28 -0.68 14.05
C THR A 69 -10.66 -2.12 14.33
N LEU A 70 -11.75 -2.58 13.71
CA LEU A 70 -12.23 -3.95 13.82
C LEU A 70 -11.23 -4.95 13.21
N THR A 71 -10.70 -4.63 12.02
CA THR A 71 -9.64 -5.43 11.38
C THR A 71 -8.41 -5.54 12.28
N THR A 72 -8.02 -4.44 12.93
CA THR A 72 -6.88 -4.43 13.86
C THR A 72 -7.14 -5.32 15.06
N LYS A 73 -8.32 -5.21 15.70
CA LYS A 73 -8.71 -6.09 16.82
C LYS A 73 -8.64 -7.56 16.44
N ALA A 74 -9.21 -7.91 15.27
CA ALA A 74 -9.23 -9.29 14.78
C ALA A 74 -7.81 -9.83 14.51
N LEU A 75 -6.96 -9.10 13.81
CA LEU A 75 -5.60 -9.52 13.51
C LEU A 75 -4.71 -9.59 14.77
N GLN A 76 -4.85 -8.66 15.71
CA GLN A 76 -4.16 -8.72 17.00
C GLN A 76 -4.57 -9.94 17.82
N HIS A 77 -5.87 -10.26 17.83
CA HIS A 77 -6.37 -11.45 18.50
C HIS A 77 -5.77 -12.73 17.88
N LEU A 78 -5.78 -12.85 16.54
CA LEU A 78 -5.20 -14.00 15.85
C LEU A 78 -3.71 -14.17 16.13
N VAL A 79 -2.93 -13.10 16.10
CA VAL A 79 -1.49 -13.14 16.44
C VAL A 79 -1.28 -13.61 17.88
N LYS A 80 -2.11 -13.12 18.82
CA LYS A 80 -1.99 -13.44 20.25
C LYS A 80 -2.38 -14.87 20.58
N THR A 81 -3.45 -15.39 19.98
CA THR A 81 -4.04 -16.69 20.36
C THR A 81 -3.48 -17.87 19.57
N SER A 82 -3.23 -17.70 18.29
CA SER A 82 -2.77 -18.77 17.41
C SER A 82 -1.28 -18.70 17.07
N GLY A 83 -0.58 -17.64 17.53
CA GLY A 83 0.79 -17.36 17.06
C GLY A 83 0.86 -17.19 15.54
N LEU A 84 -0.26 -16.83 14.90
CA LEU A 84 -0.45 -16.86 13.46
C LEU A 84 0.63 -15.99 12.81
N SER A 85 1.66 -16.64 12.29
CA SER A 85 2.59 -15.95 11.43
C SER A 85 1.88 -15.56 10.13
N PHE A 86 2.36 -14.53 9.46
CA PHE A 86 1.87 -14.20 8.13
C PHE A 86 1.88 -15.42 7.19
N LYS A 87 2.90 -16.28 7.31
CA LYS A 87 3.04 -17.53 6.55
C LYS A 87 1.86 -18.48 6.79
N ASP A 88 1.38 -18.58 8.03
CA ASP A 88 0.24 -19.45 8.37
C ASP A 88 -1.08 -18.85 7.88
N ALA A 89 -1.22 -17.53 7.96
CA ALA A 89 -2.36 -16.82 7.39
C ALA A 89 -2.43 -17.02 5.86
N MET A 90 -1.30 -16.95 5.17
CA MET A 90 -1.22 -17.24 3.74
C MET A 90 -1.47 -18.71 3.42
N ALA A 91 -1.07 -19.65 4.29
CA ALA A 91 -1.35 -21.08 4.13
C ALA A 91 -2.84 -21.38 4.27
N SER A 92 -3.55 -20.69 5.19
CA SER A 92 -5.01 -20.82 5.32
C SER A 92 -5.76 -20.28 4.08
N MET A 93 -5.25 -19.23 3.45
CA MET A 93 -5.76 -18.73 2.16
C MET A 93 -5.58 -19.74 1.02
N LYS A 94 -4.51 -20.54 1.08
CA LYS A 94 -4.24 -21.60 0.09
C LYS A 94 -5.35 -22.65 0.07
N ALA A 95 -5.90 -22.97 1.23
CA ALA A 95 -6.98 -23.93 1.37
C ALA A 95 -8.34 -23.40 0.91
N ALA A 96 -8.56 -22.09 0.96
CA ALA A 96 -9.86 -21.45 0.69
C ALA A 96 -10.19 -21.24 -0.80
N GLY A 97 -9.29 -21.54 -1.73
CA GLY A 97 -9.53 -21.39 -3.17
C GLY A 97 -9.51 -19.92 -3.66
N PRO A 98 -10.11 -19.60 -4.82
CA PRO A 98 -10.06 -18.26 -5.42
C PRO A 98 -11.03 -17.28 -4.74
N ALA A 99 -10.88 -17.05 -3.45
CA ALA A 99 -11.75 -16.21 -2.63
C ALA A 99 -11.63 -14.69 -2.90
N PHE A 100 -10.93 -14.28 -3.95
CA PHE A 100 -10.58 -12.87 -4.17
C PHE A 100 -11.39 -12.18 -5.27
N GLY A 101 -12.49 -12.78 -5.70
CA GLY A 101 -13.38 -12.21 -6.71
C GLY A 101 -12.63 -11.85 -8.01
N VAL A 102 -13.04 -10.75 -8.62
CA VAL A 102 -12.50 -10.26 -9.90
C VAL A 102 -10.98 -10.04 -9.89
N ARG A 103 -10.40 -9.70 -8.75
CA ARG A 103 -8.95 -9.52 -8.62
C ARG A 103 -8.18 -10.81 -8.91
N SER A 104 -8.71 -11.95 -8.49
CA SER A 104 -8.12 -13.27 -8.79
C SER A 104 -8.17 -13.58 -10.27
N LEU A 105 -9.24 -13.20 -10.94
CA LEU A 105 -9.37 -13.39 -12.39
C LEU A 105 -8.36 -12.54 -13.16
N LEU A 106 -8.18 -11.27 -12.79
CA LEU A 106 -7.17 -10.41 -13.40
C LEU A 106 -5.76 -10.95 -13.23
N ILE A 107 -5.42 -11.44 -12.04
CA ILE A 107 -4.11 -12.05 -11.80
C ILE A 107 -3.96 -13.34 -12.61
N ALA A 108 -4.98 -14.19 -12.63
CA ALA A 108 -4.93 -15.49 -13.29
C ALA A 108 -4.84 -15.37 -14.82
N THR A 109 -5.50 -14.39 -15.40
CA THR A 109 -5.56 -14.19 -16.86
C THR A 109 -4.46 -13.28 -17.40
N ALA A 110 -3.71 -12.58 -16.53
CA ALA A 110 -2.67 -11.66 -16.94
C ALA A 110 -1.60 -12.33 -17.82
N PRO A 111 -1.12 -11.65 -18.88
CA PRO A 111 -0.08 -12.20 -19.77
C PRO A 111 1.23 -12.47 -19.04
N THR A 112 1.64 -11.56 -18.20
CA THR A 112 2.88 -11.66 -17.39
C THR A 112 2.61 -11.34 -15.93
N LEU A 113 3.56 -11.70 -15.06
CA LEU A 113 3.49 -11.32 -13.65
C LEU A 113 3.54 -9.79 -13.46
N LEU A 114 4.19 -9.08 -14.38
CA LEU A 114 4.23 -7.61 -14.40
C LEU A 114 2.82 -7.04 -14.66
N ASP A 115 2.09 -7.57 -15.64
CA ASP A 115 0.72 -7.16 -15.92
C ASP A 115 -0.21 -7.44 -14.74
N ALA A 116 -0.05 -8.61 -14.11
CA ALA A 116 -0.78 -8.95 -12.89
C ALA A 116 -0.50 -7.97 -11.76
N LEU A 117 0.76 -7.56 -11.58
CA LEU A 117 1.18 -6.59 -10.58
C LEU A 117 0.53 -5.22 -10.82
N TYR A 118 0.61 -4.68 -12.05
CA TYR A 118 -0.01 -3.40 -12.39
C TYR A 118 -1.52 -3.40 -12.14
N SER A 119 -2.21 -4.44 -12.59
CA SER A 119 -3.65 -4.58 -12.38
C SER A 119 -4.00 -4.68 -10.91
N THR A 120 -3.24 -5.46 -10.14
CA THR A 120 -3.44 -5.60 -8.70
C THR A 120 -3.25 -4.28 -7.98
N MET A 121 -2.22 -3.52 -8.35
CA MET A 121 -1.95 -2.21 -7.74
C MET A 121 -3.04 -1.19 -8.08
N ASN A 122 -3.56 -1.20 -9.30
CA ASN A 122 -4.68 -0.35 -9.68
C ASN A 122 -5.95 -0.70 -8.87
N MET A 123 -6.25 -1.98 -8.73
CA MET A 123 -7.43 -2.44 -7.96
C MET A 123 -7.28 -2.27 -6.44
N ALA A 124 -6.08 -2.17 -5.90
CA ALA A 124 -5.87 -2.00 -4.46
C ALA A 124 -6.56 -0.73 -3.93
N SER A 125 -6.58 0.34 -4.71
CA SER A 125 -7.28 1.59 -4.35
C SER A 125 -8.80 1.44 -4.23
N LEU A 126 -9.38 0.38 -4.80
CA LEU A 126 -10.80 0.07 -4.69
C LEU A 126 -11.14 -0.64 -3.37
N GLY A 127 -10.17 -1.30 -2.77
CA GLY A 127 -10.37 -2.13 -1.57
C GLY A 127 -9.88 -1.49 -0.27
N THR A 128 -9.17 -0.35 -0.31
CA THR A 128 -8.67 0.29 0.91
C THR A 128 -8.42 1.78 0.73
N ASN A 129 -8.62 2.55 1.80
CA ASN A 129 -8.21 3.94 1.91
C ASN A 129 -7.13 4.16 3.00
N VAL A 130 -6.62 3.09 3.60
CA VAL A 130 -5.60 3.13 4.65
C VAL A 130 -4.25 3.57 4.10
N TYR A 131 -3.94 3.18 2.87
CA TYR A 131 -2.69 3.52 2.20
C TYR A 131 -2.90 3.77 0.70
N ALA A 132 -1.99 4.53 0.13
CA ALA A 132 -1.81 4.64 -1.31
C ALA A 132 -0.58 3.84 -1.72
N ASN A 133 -0.73 2.96 -2.70
CA ASN A 133 0.36 2.22 -3.29
C ASN A 133 0.87 2.93 -4.54
N VAL A 134 2.16 3.14 -4.62
CA VAL A 134 2.84 3.79 -5.73
C VAL A 134 3.87 2.85 -6.31
N LEU A 135 3.79 2.65 -7.63
CA LEU A 135 4.80 1.94 -8.40
C LEU A 135 5.80 2.94 -8.95
N THR A 136 7.07 2.63 -8.77
CA THR A 136 8.16 3.33 -9.45
C THR A 136 9.17 2.30 -9.92
N GLU A 137 9.88 2.59 -11.00
CA GLU A 137 10.76 1.62 -11.64
C GLU A 137 12.12 2.21 -12.01
N THR A 138 13.09 1.33 -12.07
CA THR A 138 14.40 1.54 -12.66
C THR A 138 14.59 0.53 -13.80
N ALA A 139 15.74 0.55 -14.46
CA ALA A 139 16.08 -0.45 -15.48
C ALA A 139 16.02 -1.89 -14.93
N GLU A 140 16.39 -2.07 -13.66
CA GLU A 140 16.56 -3.40 -13.05
C GLU A 140 15.46 -3.81 -12.09
N LYS A 141 14.76 -2.85 -11.45
CA LYS A 141 13.82 -3.10 -10.35
C LYS A 141 12.55 -2.31 -10.47
N ILE A 142 11.49 -2.89 -9.95
CA ILE A 142 10.22 -2.22 -9.66
C ILE A 142 10.11 -2.07 -8.15
N PHE A 143 9.71 -0.89 -7.70
CA PHE A 143 9.47 -0.57 -6.31
C PHE A 143 7.98 -0.35 -6.09
N ILE A 144 7.42 -1.07 -5.12
CA ILE A 144 6.07 -0.84 -4.61
C ILE A 144 6.23 -0.10 -3.29
N THR A 145 5.74 1.13 -3.22
CA THR A 145 5.78 1.92 -1.99
C THR A 145 4.36 2.13 -1.47
N LEU A 146 4.12 1.76 -0.21
CA LEU A 146 2.88 2.01 0.51
C LEU A 146 3.04 3.27 1.36
N TYR A 147 2.32 4.34 1.01
CA TYR A 147 2.23 5.57 1.78
C TYR A 147 0.98 5.54 2.63
N PHE A 148 1.11 5.55 3.94
CA PHE A 148 -0.01 5.45 4.86
C PHE A 148 -0.76 6.78 5.01
N ASN A 149 -2.07 6.72 4.92
CA ASN A 149 -2.98 7.85 5.12
C ASN A 149 -3.33 8.06 6.60
N THR A 150 -3.08 7.03 7.43
CA THR A 150 -3.32 7.01 8.87
C THR A 150 -2.27 6.14 9.54
N PRO A 151 -1.97 6.33 10.84
CA PRO A 151 -1.17 5.40 11.60
C PRO A 151 -1.80 4.01 11.59
N VAL A 152 -0.99 2.99 11.32
CA VAL A 152 -1.47 1.60 11.19
C VAL A 152 -0.71 0.72 12.17
N ALA A 153 -1.45 -0.06 12.97
CA ALA A 153 -0.86 -0.97 13.95
C ALA A 153 0.18 -1.90 13.32
N ARG A 154 1.14 -2.32 14.12
CA ARG A 154 2.27 -3.16 13.67
C ARG A 154 1.80 -4.45 13.00
N GLU A 155 0.79 -5.10 13.53
CA GLU A 155 0.20 -6.34 13.02
C GLU A 155 -0.35 -6.14 11.61
N ILE A 156 -1.06 -5.03 11.39
CA ILE A 156 -1.55 -4.62 10.06
C ILE A 156 -0.38 -4.37 9.11
N ARG A 157 0.69 -3.74 9.57
CA ARG A 157 1.88 -3.48 8.74
C ARG A 157 2.55 -4.78 8.32
N HIS A 158 2.70 -5.72 9.23
CA HIS A 158 3.23 -7.07 8.95
C HIS A 158 2.35 -7.81 7.94
N TYR A 159 1.04 -7.74 8.14
CA TYR A 159 0.07 -8.29 7.22
C TYR A 159 0.19 -7.67 5.81
N LEU A 160 0.25 -6.34 5.70
CA LEU A 160 0.38 -5.64 4.41
C LEU A 160 1.69 -5.93 3.69
N LEU A 161 2.78 -6.11 4.43
CA LEU A 161 4.05 -6.54 3.86
C LEU A 161 3.96 -7.91 3.22
N GLY A 162 3.43 -8.83 3.95
CA GLY A 162 3.23 -10.15 3.44
C GLY A 162 2.34 -10.17 2.20
N LEU A 163 1.27 -9.37 2.17
CA LEU A 163 0.43 -9.24 0.98
C LEU A 163 1.14 -8.65 -0.22
N SER A 164 1.97 -7.64 0.00
CA SER A 164 2.60 -6.91 -1.10
C SER A 164 3.87 -7.62 -1.61
N GLY A 165 4.62 -8.30 -0.73
CA GLY A 165 5.81 -9.07 -1.06
C GLY A 165 5.49 -10.54 -1.34
N ASP A 166 5.07 -11.24 -0.28
CA ASP A 166 4.82 -12.69 -0.36
C ASP A 166 3.49 -13.03 -1.02
N GLY A 167 2.52 -12.11 -1.07
CA GLY A 167 1.26 -12.33 -1.76
C GLY A 167 1.43 -12.46 -3.26
N SER A 168 2.21 -11.57 -3.88
CA SER A 168 2.58 -11.68 -5.29
C SER A 168 3.52 -12.86 -5.52
N PHE A 169 4.47 -13.08 -4.61
CA PHE A 169 5.37 -14.23 -4.60
C PHE A 169 4.62 -15.54 -4.43
N TYR A 170 3.65 -15.60 -3.51
CA TYR A 170 2.83 -16.77 -3.27
C TYR A 170 1.94 -17.13 -4.48
N MET A 171 1.31 -16.14 -5.11
CA MET A 171 0.53 -16.39 -6.34
C MET A 171 1.41 -16.92 -7.46
N ALA A 172 2.63 -16.43 -7.57
CA ALA A 172 3.61 -16.90 -8.53
C ALA A 172 4.15 -18.31 -8.20
N GLN A 173 4.39 -18.63 -6.92
CA GLN A 173 4.74 -19.98 -6.49
C GLN A 173 3.61 -20.98 -6.73
N ARG A 174 2.36 -20.57 -6.48
CA ARG A 174 1.18 -21.43 -6.77
C ARG A 174 1.10 -21.80 -8.23
N GLN A 175 1.68 -20.98 -9.10
CA GLN A 175 1.70 -21.19 -10.54
C GLN A 175 3.01 -21.79 -11.06
N ASN A 176 3.89 -22.28 -10.17
CA ASN A 176 5.20 -22.85 -10.51
C ASN A 176 6.14 -21.88 -11.28
N LEU A 177 6.07 -20.61 -11.00
CA LEU A 177 6.89 -19.59 -11.67
C LEU A 177 8.32 -19.45 -11.12
N GLY A 178 8.70 -20.19 -10.08
CA GLY A 178 10.08 -20.25 -9.59
C GLY A 178 10.68 -18.90 -9.17
N LEU A 179 9.89 -18.00 -8.60
CA LEU A 179 10.34 -16.64 -8.26
C LEU A 179 11.32 -16.61 -7.08
N ALA A 180 12.38 -15.84 -7.22
CA ALA A 180 13.27 -15.53 -6.11
C ALA A 180 12.57 -14.66 -5.05
N PRO A 181 12.94 -14.80 -3.74
CA PRO A 181 12.41 -13.94 -2.69
C PRO A 181 12.58 -12.46 -3.01
N THR A 182 11.52 -11.68 -2.84
CA THR A 182 11.59 -10.23 -2.96
C THR A 182 12.39 -9.66 -1.79
N THR A 183 13.29 -8.73 -2.07
CA THR A 183 14.00 -8.02 -1.01
C THR A 183 13.04 -7.02 -0.36
N THR A 184 12.50 -7.37 0.80
CA THR A 184 11.63 -6.46 1.55
C THR A 184 12.50 -5.51 2.35
N THR A 185 12.37 -4.24 2.11
CA THR A 185 12.98 -3.21 2.94
C THR A 185 11.92 -2.60 3.86
N HIS A 186 12.19 -2.62 5.18
CA HIS A 186 11.57 -1.75 6.18
C HIS A 186 10.36 -2.26 6.95
N LEU A 187 10.50 -3.44 7.57
CA LEU A 187 9.75 -3.76 8.78
C LEU A 187 10.54 -3.33 10.01
N TYR A 188 9.83 -2.71 10.94
CA TYR A 188 10.38 -2.43 12.27
C TYR A 188 10.03 -3.58 13.20
N SER A 189 11.04 -4.26 13.71
CA SER A 189 10.82 -5.18 14.84
C SER A 189 10.68 -4.38 16.14
N SER A 190 10.15 -4.98 17.19
CA SER A 190 10.17 -4.35 18.52
C SER A 190 11.60 -4.11 19.05
N ALA A 191 12.57 -4.84 18.50
CA ALA A 191 14.00 -4.69 18.78
C ALA A 191 14.69 -3.63 17.90
N ASP A 192 13.98 -3.00 16.95
CA ASP A 192 14.54 -1.93 16.11
C ASP A 192 14.83 -0.71 16.98
N PRO A 193 16.08 -0.19 16.98
CA PRO A 193 16.45 1.00 17.74
C PRO A 193 15.59 2.24 17.44
N LEU A 194 14.98 2.31 16.27
CA LEU A 194 14.01 3.37 15.92
C LEU A 194 12.74 3.30 16.79
N SER A 195 12.36 2.10 17.25
CA SER A 195 11.18 1.92 18.09
C SER A 195 11.30 2.62 19.45
N SER A 196 12.51 2.82 19.94
CA SER A 196 12.78 3.58 21.16
C SER A 196 12.92 5.09 20.96
N ALA A 197 13.21 5.51 19.73
CA ALA A 197 13.53 6.90 19.39
C ALA A 197 12.38 7.68 18.76
N LEU A 198 11.41 6.99 18.14
CA LEU A 198 10.26 7.58 17.50
C LEU A 198 8.98 7.24 18.25
N SER A 199 8.02 8.18 18.25
CA SER A 199 6.70 7.88 18.81
C SER A 199 6.00 6.77 18.03
N PRO A 200 5.12 5.96 18.66
CA PRO A 200 4.35 4.92 17.97
C PRO A 200 3.55 5.47 16.77
N SER A 201 3.00 6.68 16.90
CA SER A 201 2.27 7.32 15.80
C SER A 201 3.15 7.56 14.58
N VAL A 202 4.37 8.06 14.78
CA VAL A 202 5.35 8.30 13.70
C VAL A 202 5.83 6.98 13.10
N LEU A 203 6.18 5.99 13.93
CA LEU A 203 6.57 4.65 13.46
C LEU A 203 5.50 4.02 12.58
N ASN A 204 4.26 4.13 13.02
CA ASN A 204 3.11 3.53 12.35
C ASN A 204 2.70 4.24 11.04
N GLN A 205 3.30 5.37 10.72
CA GLN A 205 3.14 6.09 9.45
C GLN A 205 4.32 5.93 8.48
N LEU A 206 5.44 5.37 8.93
CA LEU A 206 6.59 5.17 8.04
C LEU A 206 6.19 4.32 6.82
N PRO A 207 6.64 4.68 5.61
CA PRO A 207 6.27 3.95 4.41
C PRO A 207 6.83 2.53 4.42
N ILE A 208 6.17 1.64 3.69
CA ILE A 208 6.68 0.31 3.36
C ILE A 208 7.11 0.34 1.90
N GLN A 209 8.30 -0.16 1.60
CA GLN A 209 8.77 -0.30 0.24
C GLN A 209 9.26 -1.72 -0.03
N ILE A 210 8.85 -2.27 -1.17
CA ILE A 210 9.22 -3.58 -1.66
C ILE A 210 9.92 -3.40 -3.00
N ALA A 211 11.07 -4.02 -3.19
CA ALA A 211 11.80 -4.01 -4.44
C ALA A 211 11.74 -5.41 -5.08
N ILE A 212 11.34 -5.47 -6.35
CA ILE A 212 11.23 -6.71 -7.12
C ILE A 212 12.09 -6.56 -8.38
N SER A 213 12.87 -7.58 -8.73
CA SER A 213 13.61 -7.60 -9.98
C SER A 213 12.65 -7.59 -11.17
N ARG A 214 12.94 -6.75 -12.17
CA ARG A 214 12.14 -6.73 -13.42
C ARG A 214 12.20 -8.05 -14.17
N ASP A 215 13.32 -8.73 -14.13
CA ASP A 215 13.46 -10.01 -14.83
C ASP A 215 12.56 -11.08 -14.20
N THR A 216 12.41 -11.07 -12.90
CA THR A 216 11.45 -11.93 -12.20
C THR A 216 10.01 -11.70 -12.69
N LEU A 217 9.66 -10.46 -13.03
CA LEU A 217 8.29 -10.09 -13.40
C LEU A 217 7.95 -10.31 -14.89
N LYS A 218 8.94 -10.60 -15.74
CA LYS A 218 8.74 -10.88 -17.16
C LYS A 218 8.20 -12.29 -17.46
N GLY A 219 8.14 -13.16 -16.44
CA GLY A 219 7.65 -14.52 -16.61
C GLY A 219 6.22 -14.54 -17.13
N VAL A 220 5.98 -15.38 -18.14
CA VAL A 220 4.65 -15.62 -18.70
C VAL A 220 3.82 -16.40 -17.69
N MET A 221 2.58 -15.96 -17.49
CA MET A 221 1.66 -16.64 -16.56
C MET A 221 1.15 -17.94 -17.19
N PRO A 222 1.18 -19.08 -16.48
CA PRO A 222 0.72 -20.37 -17.05
C PRO A 222 -0.75 -20.37 -17.46
N THR A 223 -1.57 -19.53 -16.84
CA THR A 223 -3.00 -19.38 -17.09
C THR A 223 -3.32 -18.13 -17.91
N ALA A 224 -2.32 -17.54 -18.58
CA ALA A 224 -2.48 -16.32 -19.36
C ALA A 224 -3.58 -16.45 -20.42
N ASN A 225 -4.51 -15.49 -20.40
CA ASN A 225 -5.54 -15.34 -21.40
C ASN A 225 -5.72 -13.85 -21.70
N ALA A 226 -5.04 -13.38 -22.74
CA ALA A 226 -5.00 -11.97 -23.09
C ALA A 226 -6.40 -11.38 -23.39
N THR A 227 -7.29 -12.17 -23.97
CA THR A 227 -8.66 -11.74 -24.29
C THR A 227 -9.49 -11.54 -23.04
N GLU A 228 -9.49 -12.49 -22.12
CA GLU A 228 -10.19 -12.36 -20.84
C GLU A 228 -9.59 -11.23 -19.99
N TYR A 229 -8.27 -11.14 -19.94
CA TYR A 229 -7.57 -10.08 -19.24
C TYR A 229 -7.98 -8.69 -19.74
N ALA A 230 -7.96 -8.45 -21.05
CA ALA A 230 -8.37 -7.19 -21.67
C ALA A 230 -9.85 -6.88 -21.40
N LEU A 231 -10.73 -7.89 -21.48
CA LEU A 231 -12.15 -7.72 -21.17
C LEU A 231 -12.36 -7.28 -19.73
N ILE A 232 -11.71 -7.96 -18.77
CA ILE A 232 -11.82 -7.63 -17.35
C ILE A 232 -11.26 -6.23 -17.09
N GLN A 233 -10.12 -5.86 -17.68
CA GLN A 233 -9.58 -4.50 -17.56
C GLN A 233 -10.56 -3.44 -18.05
N THR A 234 -11.15 -3.63 -19.24
CA THR A 234 -12.13 -2.70 -19.82
C THR A 234 -13.36 -2.54 -18.92
N LEU A 235 -13.83 -3.62 -18.29
CA LEU A 235 -14.97 -3.57 -17.36
C LEU A 235 -14.68 -2.73 -16.12
N PHE A 236 -13.40 -2.68 -15.69
CA PHE A 236 -13.00 -1.95 -14.48
C PHE A 236 -12.40 -0.57 -14.77
N GLU A 237 -12.06 -0.25 -16.03
CA GLU A 237 -11.51 1.04 -16.41
C GLU A 237 -12.31 2.24 -15.86
N PRO A 238 -13.66 2.28 -15.93
CA PRO A 238 -14.44 3.39 -15.39
C PRO A 238 -14.25 3.63 -13.88
N TYR A 239 -13.88 2.59 -13.13
CA TYR A 239 -13.67 2.68 -11.68
C TYR A 239 -12.29 3.20 -11.31
N PHE A 240 -11.36 3.25 -12.28
CA PHE A 240 -10.05 3.86 -12.11
C PHE A 240 -10.03 5.34 -12.51
N ASN A 241 -11.16 5.88 -12.95
CA ASN A 241 -11.26 7.27 -13.35
C ASN A 241 -11.23 8.16 -12.11
N GLU A 242 -10.29 9.11 -12.11
CA GLU A 242 -10.01 10.06 -11.02
C GLU A 242 -11.17 10.97 -10.65
N SER A 243 -12.04 11.27 -11.63
CA SER A 243 -13.18 12.13 -11.40
C SER A 243 -14.21 11.52 -10.42
N VAL A 244 -14.13 10.21 -10.20
CA VAL A 244 -15.10 9.44 -9.43
C VAL A 244 -14.59 9.09 -8.02
N ARG A 245 -13.26 9.08 -7.77
CA ARG A 245 -12.68 8.58 -6.50
C ARG A 245 -11.55 9.45 -5.96
N PRO A 246 -11.72 10.01 -4.75
CA PRO A 246 -10.69 10.77 -4.05
C PRO A 246 -9.39 10.00 -3.83
N THR A 247 -9.46 8.73 -3.45
CA THR A 247 -8.29 7.87 -3.21
C THR A 247 -7.44 7.66 -4.47
N VAL A 248 -8.07 7.60 -5.64
CA VAL A 248 -7.38 7.48 -6.94
C VAL A 248 -6.60 8.76 -7.24
N PHE A 249 -7.19 9.93 -7.04
CA PHE A 249 -6.51 11.21 -7.27
C PHE A 249 -5.31 11.41 -6.35
N LYS A 250 -5.46 11.10 -5.07
CA LYS A 250 -4.33 11.16 -4.11
C LYS A 250 -3.20 10.21 -4.50
N ARG A 251 -3.53 8.97 -4.90
CA ARG A 251 -2.55 7.99 -5.38
C ARG A 251 -1.80 8.49 -6.61
N GLN A 252 -2.52 9.05 -7.59
CA GLN A 252 -1.91 9.60 -8.79
C GLN A 252 -0.99 10.77 -8.45
N LEU A 253 -1.40 11.68 -7.58
CA LEU A 253 -0.56 12.76 -7.11
C LEU A 253 0.73 12.25 -6.46
N LEU A 254 0.64 11.23 -5.60
CA LEU A 254 1.82 10.59 -5.00
C LEU A 254 2.71 9.93 -6.06
N THR A 255 2.13 9.29 -7.07
CA THR A 255 2.85 8.71 -8.21
C THR A 255 3.59 9.79 -9.01
N GLN A 256 2.92 10.90 -9.33
CA GLN A 256 3.53 12.04 -10.03
C GLN A 256 4.66 12.67 -9.21
N LEU A 257 4.47 12.86 -7.90
CA LEU A 257 5.52 13.34 -6.99
C LEU A 257 6.74 12.39 -6.99
N ALA A 258 6.52 11.08 -6.92
CA ALA A 258 7.58 10.09 -6.92
C ALA A 258 8.37 10.08 -8.24
N HIS A 259 7.68 10.18 -9.38
CA HIS A 259 8.33 10.29 -10.70
C HIS A 259 9.14 11.59 -10.83
N ARG A 260 8.54 12.74 -10.46
CA ARG A 260 9.21 14.04 -10.51
C ARG A 260 10.44 14.11 -9.62
N ARG A 261 10.36 13.55 -8.39
CA ARG A 261 11.50 13.45 -7.49
C ARG A 261 12.64 12.66 -8.14
N ARG A 262 12.34 11.49 -8.74
CA ARG A 262 13.37 10.66 -9.39
C ARG A 262 13.99 11.35 -10.60
N ALA A 263 13.18 12.07 -11.36
CA ALA A 263 13.63 12.85 -12.52
C ALA A 263 14.25 14.20 -12.12
N GLN A 264 14.38 14.52 -10.83
CA GLN A 264 14.86 15.80 -10.30
C GLN A 264 14.09 17.02 -10.86
N GLN A 265 12.79 16.83 -11.11
CA GLN A 265 11.89 17.85 -11.63
C GLN A 265 11.18 18.58 -10.48
N SER A 266 10.69 19.79 -10.79
CA SER A 266 9.92 20.60 -9.84
C SER A 266 8.67 19.88 -9.36
N MET A 267 8.48 19.82 -8.04
CA MET A 267 7.27 19.33 -7.38
C MET A 267 6.39 20.51 -6.94
N SER A 268 6.16 21.47 -7.83
CA SER A 268 5.31 22.63 -7.54
C SER A 268 3.83 22.35 -7.79
N LEU A 269 2.97 23.08 -7.06
CA LEU A 269 1.52 23.04 -7.31
C LEU A 269 1.16 23.40 -8.76
N VAL A 270 1.90 24.38 -9.34
CA VAL A 270 1.66 24.86 -10.70
C VAL A 270 1.87 23.73 -11.71
N ASP A 271 3.01 23.04 -11.59
CA ASP A 271 3.36 21.99 -12.54
C ASP A 271 2.42 20.79 -12.44
N LEU A 272 2.07 20.40 -11.21
CA LEU A 272 1.16 19.28 -10.98
C LEU A 272 -0.29 19.59 -11.37
N ALA A 273 -0.75 20.81 -11.14
CA ALA A 273 -2.07 21.23 -11.62
C ALA A 273 -2.14 21.17 -13.16
N LYS A 274 -1.09 21.68 -13.84
CA LYS A 274 -0.99 21.64 -15.31
C LYS A 274 -0.95 20.20 -15.84
N GLU A 275 -0.19 19.32 -15.21
CA GLU A 275 -0.10 17.91 -15.59
C GLU A 275 -1.46 17.18 -15.45
N ASN A 276 -2.29 17.61 -14.51
CA ASN A 276 -3.65 17.10 -14.32
C ASN A 276 -4.73 17.88 -15.12
N ASN A 277 -4.35 18.75 -16.04
CA ASN A 277 -5.27 19.58 -16.80
C ASN A 277 -6.24 20.41 -15.93
N LEU A 278 -5.77 20.87 -14.77
CA LEU A 278 -6.54 21.64 -13.81
C LEU A 278 -5.92 23.03 -13.59
N SER A 279 -6.77 24.03 -13.30
CA SER A 279 -6.28 25.26 -12.69
C SER A 279 -5.79 24.98 -11.26
N GLN A 280 -4.88 25.83 -10.74
CA GLN A 280 -4.42 25.70 -9.36
C GLN A 280 -5.58 25.76 -8.35
N THR A 281 -6.57 26.59 -8.62
CA THR A 281 -7.77 26.72 -7.78
C THR A 281 -8.60 25.44 -7.79
N SER A 282 -8.85 24.87 -8.98
CA SER A 282 -9.58 23.60 -9.12
C SER A 282 -8.82 22.45 -8.47
N PHE A 283 -7.49 22.42 -8.62
CA PHE A 283 -6.63 21.40 -8.00
C PHE A 283 -6.70 21.46 -6.46
N LYS A 284 -6.55 22.68 -5.89
CA LYS A 284 -6.67 22.90 -4.44
C LYS A 284 -8.05 22.52 -3.92
N ARG A 285 -9.13 22.92 -4.61
CA ARG A 285 -10.50 22.58 -4.25
C ARG A 285 -10.70 21.09 -4.21
N ARG A 286 -10.25 20.35 -5.24
CA ARG A 286 -10.37 18.89 -5.31
C ARG A 286 -9.66 18.19 -4.15
N LEU A 287 -8.50 18.69 -3.71
CA LEU A 287 -7.81 18.17 -2.53
C LEU A 287 -8.54 18.51 -1.23
N SER A 288 -9.08 19.74 -1.12
CA SER A 288 -9.83 20.19 0.05
C SER A 288 -11.12 19.38 0.25
N GLU A 289 -11.82 19.04 -0.84
CA GLU A 289 -13.00 18.13 -0.83
C GLU A 289 -12.66 16.74 -0.28
N GLN A 290 -11.38 16.36 -0.30
CA GLN A 290 -10.86 15.12 0.27
C GLN A 290 -10.25 15.30 1.68
N GLY A 291 -10.50 16.43 2.32
CA GLY A 291 -9.96 16.75 3.64
C GLY A 291 -8.43 16.90 3.68
N SER A 292 -7.79 17.23 2.55
CA SER A 292 -6.33 17.36 2.44
C SER A 292 -5.92 18.63 1.69
N SER A 293 -4.69 19.07 1.89
CA SER A 293 -4.07 20.10 1.09
C SER A 293 -2.85 19.57 0.33
N PHE A 294 -2.48 20.28 -0.75
CA PHE A 294 -1.28 19.96 -1.51
C PHE A 294 -0.01 19.96 -0.63
N ASN A 295 0.10 20.92 0.27
CA ASN A 295 1.26 21.04 1.14
C ASN A 295 1.35 19.89 2.14
N GLU A 296 0.22 19.45 2.70
CA GLU A 296 0.18 18.29 3.59
C GLU A 296 0.62 17.01 2.86
N ILE A 297 0.06 16.75 1.67
CA ILE A 297 0.41 15.56 0.88
C ILE A 297 1.89 15.61 0.48
N LYS A 298 2.37 16.76 -0.03
CA LYS A 298 3.78 16.93 -0.41
C LYS A 298 4.72 16.76 0.79
N THR A 299 4.38 17.31 1.94
CA THR A 299 5.18 17.19 3.17
C THR A 299 5.23 15.73 3.64
N ALA A 300 4.10 15.05 3.70
CA ALA A 300 4.03 13.64 4.05
C ALA A 300 4.83 12.76 3.06
N PHE A 301 4.74 13.06 1.77
CA PHE A 301 5.53 12.40 0.74
C PHE A 301 7.04 12.61 0.94
N LEU A 302 7.48 13.87 1.14
CA LEU A 302 8.90 14.18 1.35
C LEU A 302 9.45 13.53 2.63
N ALA A 303 8.67 13.52 3.71
CA ALA A 303 9.02 12.82 4.94
C ALA A 303 9.21 11.32 4.70
N ALA A 304 8.25 10.68 4.02
CA ALA A 304 8.32 9.26 3.69
C ALA A 304 9.54 8.94 2.83
N GLU A 305 9.78 9.69 1.75
CA GLU A 305 10.92 9.52 0.86
C GLU A 305 12.27 9.73 1.58
N ALA A 306 12.36 10.73 2.47
CA ALA A 306 13.54 10.96 3.29
C ALA A 306 13.87 9.73 4.14
N SER A 307 12.85 9.12 4.77
CA SER A 307 13.03 7.93 5.58
C SER A 307 13.52 6.72 4.77
N LEU A 308 13.02 6.55 3.54
CA LEU A 308 13.43 5.48 2.63
C LEU A 308 14.87 5.68 2.16
N LEU A 309 15.23 6.89 1.72
CA LEU A 309 16.57 7.23 1.25
C LEU A 309 17.63 7.04 2.34
N LEU A 310 17.35 7.53 3.55
CA LEU A 310 18.26 7.37 4.70
C LEU A 310 18.46 5.90 5.06
N ARG A 311 17.46 5.04 4.88
CA ARG A 311 17.57 3.59 5.14
C ARG A 311 18.29 2.82 4.04
N ALA A 312 18.13 3.24 2.79
CA ALA A 312 18.74 2.59 1.65
C ALA A 312 20.26 2.73 1.63
N GLY A 313 20.81 3.76 2.25
CA GLY A 313 22.26 4.04 2.29
C GLY A 313 23.09 2.86 2.83
N GLY A 314 24.30 2.70 2.32
CA GLY A 314 25.26 1.68 2.73
C GLY A 314 25.82 1.85 4.15
N ALA A 315 26.67 0.94 4.59
CA ALA A 315 27.31 1.01 5.93
C ALA A 315 28.22 2.24 6.10
N SER A 316 28.80 2.74 5.01
CA SER A 316 29.72 3.90 4.98
C SER A 316 29.00 5.23 4.67
N PHE A 317 27.79 5.43 5.20
CA PHE A 317 27.02 6.67 4.98
C PHE A 317 27.70 7.89 5.62
N THR A 318 27.96 8.91 4.81
CA THR A 318 28.71 10.13 5.16
C THR A 318 27.83 11.38 5.20
N SER A 319 28.43 12.54 5.51
CA SER A 319 27.78 13.85 5.39
C SER A 319 27.41 14.19 3.94
N ASP A 320 28.23 13.77 2.99
CA ASP A 320 28.02 14.01 1.55
C ASP A 320 26.82 13.21 1.04
N ASP A 321 26.60 12.00 1.59
CA ASP A 321 25.38 11.22 1.32
C ASP A 321 24.15 11.93 1.87
N LEU A 322 24.26 12.58 3.03
CA LEU A 322 23.17 13.35 3.60
C LEU A 322 22.83 14.58 2.76
N GLU A 323 23.85 15.25 2.21
CA GLU A 323 23.67 16.35 1.27
C GLU A 323 23.02 15.87 -0.03
N THR A 324 23.45 14.71 -0.53
CA THR A 324 22.83 14.05 -1.68
C THR A 324 21.36 13.77 -1.45
N VAL A 325 21.00 13.22 -0.30
CA VAL A 325 19.57 13.01 0.08
C VAL A 325 18.81 14.34 0.12
N SER A 326 19.39 15.38 0.73
CA SER A 326 18.81 16.73 0.78
C SER A 326 18.49 17.27 -0.63
N ASN A 327 19.47 17.17 -1.54
CA ASN A 327 19.35 17.62 -2.93
C ASN A 327 18.29 16.80 -3.70
N GLN A 328 18.28 15.49 -3.56
CA GLN A 328 17.28 14.61 -4.17
C GLN A 328 15.85 14.93 -3.74
N LEU A 329 15.67 15.47 -2.54
CA LEU A 329 14.36 15.89 -2.03
C LEU A 329 14.01 17.34 -2.39
N GLY A 330 14.91 18.04 -3.10
CA GLY A 330 14.71 19.40 -3.59
C GLY A 330 14.92 20.49 -2.53
N TYR A 331 15.70 20.21 -1.49
CA TYR A 331 16.08 21.24 -0.50
C TYR A 331 17.27 22.05 -0.98
N GLY A 332 17.21 23.36 -0.80
CA GLY A 332 18.29 24.29 -1.18
C GLY A 332 19.50 24.25 -0.23
N SER A 333 19.40 23.57 0.92
CA SER A 333 20.51 23.37 1.84
C SER A 333 20.28 22.20 2.79
N LEU A 334 21.36 21.57 3.24
CA LEU A 334 21.33 20.52 4.26
C LEU A 334 20.70 20.99 5.58
N SER A 335 20.92 22.27 5.95
CA SER A 335 20.30 22.86 7.14
C SER A 335 18.78 22.93 7.05
N ALA A 336 18.24 23.32 5.89
CA ALA A 336 16.79 23.37 5.65
C ALA A 336 16.17 21.98 5.72
N PHE A 337 16.81 21.00 5.08
CA PHE A 337 16.42 19.59 5.15
C PHE A 337 16.43 19.06 6.60
N SER A 338 17.54 19.29 7.31
CA SER A 338 17.69 18.80 8.68
C SER A 338 16.63 19.36 9.64
N ARG A 339 16.27 20.63 9.49
CA ARG A 339 15.17 21.24 10.27
C ARG A 339 13.82 20.61 9.94
N ALA A 340 13.50 20.45 8.64
CA ALA A 340 12.26 19.81 8.21
C ALA A 340 12.18 18.38 8.72
N PHE A 341 13.24 17.60 8.57
CA PHE A 341 13.30 16.20 9.01
C PHE A 341 13.09 16.10 10.54
N LYS A 342 13.76 16.96 11.33
CA LYS A 342 13.59 17.00 12.79
C LYS A 342 12.15 17.38 13.17
N GLN A 343 11.50 18.25 12.41
CA GLN A 343 10.08 18.57 12.62
C GLN A 343 9.17 17.36 12.36
N TRP A 344 9.46 16.53 11.35
CA TRP A 344 8.67 15.35 11.03
C TRP A 344 8.86 14.20 12.01
N TYR A 345 10.11 13.94 12.39
CA TYR A 345 10.49 12.73 13.11
C TYR A 345 10.96 12.95 14.56
N GLY A 346 11.09 14.20 15.00
CA GLY A 346 11.59 14.55 16.33
C GLY A 346 13.10 14.38 16.53
N ILE A 347 13.80 13.70 15.62
CA ILE A 347 15.24 13.44 15.63
C ILE A 347 15.93 13.92 14.37
N SER A 348 17.25 14.10 14.40
CA SER A 348 18.01 14.52 13.22
C SER A 348 18.09 13.40 12.18
N PRO A 349 18.29 13.74 10.87
CA PRO A 349 18.49 12.74 9.80
C PRO A 349 19.64 11.79 10.10
N LEU A 350 20.77 12.31 10.60
CA LEU A 350 21.93 11.50 10.95
C LEU A 350 21.61 10.50 12.09
N LYS A 351 20.88 10.94 13.12
CA LYS A 351 20.46 10.07 14.22
C LYS A 351 19.51 8.99 13.73
N PHE A 352 18.55 9.36 12.88
CA PHE A 352 17.63 8.40 12.24
C PHE A 352 18.41 7.35 11.44
N ARG A 353 19.40 7.78 10.66
CA ARG A 353 20.26 6.90 9.86
C ARG A 353 21.05 5.91 10.74
N GLN A 354 21.70 6.42 11.81
CA GLN A 354 22.46 5.60 12.74
C GLN A 354 21.58 4.49 13.37
N LEU A 355 20.40 4.86 13.83
CA LEU A 355 19.45 3.89 14.41
C LEU A 355 18.96 2.88 13.37
N SER A 356 18.69 3.32 12.14
CA SER A 356 18.25 2.44 11.06
C SER A 356 19.32 1.45 10.61
N SER A 357 20.61 1.81 10.66
CA SER A 357 21.71 0.93 10.27
C SER A 357 22.03 -0.12 11.32
N ALA A 358 21.80 0.18 12.59
CA ALA A 358 21.99 -0.76 13.69
C ALA A 358 20.95 -1.90 13.68
N ALA A 359 19.85 -1.74 12.95
CA ALA A 359 18.77 -2.72 12.83
C ALA A 359 18.94 -3.72 11.65
N LYS A 360 20.00 -3.58 10.85
CA LYS A 360 20.28 -4.58 9.79
C LYS A 360 20.94 -5.79 10.42
N PRO A 361 20.35 -7.03 10.22
CA PRO A 361 20.97 -8.27 10.70
C PRO A 361 22.30 -8.54 10.00
#